data_6eef2e216d13259a79dba0eebb8c4892
#
_entry.id   6eef2e216d13259a79dba0eebb8c4892
#
_cell.length_a   1.000
_cell.length_b   1.000
_cell.length_c   1.000
_cell.angle_alpha   90.00
_cell.angle_beta   90.00
_cell.angle_gamma   90.00
#
_symmetry.space_group_name_H-M   'P 1'
#
loop_
_entity.id
_entity.type
_entity.pdbx_description
1 polymer ?
#
loop_
_entity_poly.entity_id
_entity_poly.type
_entity_poly.pdbx_seq_one_letter_code
_entity_poly.pdbx_strand_id
1 'polypeptide(L)'
;MNAHSIMRLDPHVAEDKLYFENKVDGVIAGLCHTDACSAEVQKTSYDEFVHILEGSLSIVLNNGHKENFSAGQTFVIPKGLICGREQSVNTKFYYMRFEDETSQPHDNVQDLGVIRLNPSDTITEITIPDTSQFQGLIPKHYKHSYYTDTTGRFLVAMWNSDPFEREVAPFNRYELMIFLKGSVTLSDNHNISEDFNAHEAAFVPYKAPYKWKSEEYLSKYYCIIMPK
;
A
#
# COMPACT_ATOMS: atom_id res chain seq x y z
N MET A 1 11.62 13.74 -13.00
CA MET A 1 11.77 12.37 -12.47
C MET A 1 11.31 11.41 -13.57
N ASN A 2 12.07 10.36 -13.82
CA ASN A 2 11.67 9.34 -14.81
C ASN A 2 10.38 8.66 -14.29
N ALA A 3 9.31 8.70 -15.07
CA ALA A 3 8.00 8.14 -14.72
C ALA A 3 7.96 6.62 -14.49
N HIS A 4 9.12 5.96 -14.57
CA HIS A 4 9.29 4.51 -14.47
C HIS A 4 10.35 4.07 -13.46
N SER A 5 10.71 4.93 -12.50
CA SER A 5 11.68 4.57 -11.46
C SER A 5 11.00 4.30 -10.12
N ILE A 6 11.55 3.35 -9.36
CA ILE A 6 11.12 3.14 -7.97
C ILE A 6 11.33 4.42 -7.15
N MET A 7 10.48 4.65 -6.20
CA MET A 7 10.55 5.80 -5.30
C MET A 7 10.60 5.31 -3.86
N ARG A 8 11.71 5.59 -3.17
CA ARG A 8 11.74 5.51 -1.71
C ARG A 8 10.83 6.59 -1.15
N LEU A 9 9.92 6.21 -0.30
CA LEU A 9 9.09 7.18 0.40
C LEU A 9 9.84 7.63 1.65
N ASP A 10 10.24 8.90 1.66
CA ASP A 10 11.01 9.48 2.75
C ASP A 10 10.07 9.95 3.88
N PRO A 11 10.13 9.34 5.09
CA PRO A 11 9.29 9.74 6.22
C PRO A 11 9.71 11.08 6.84
N HIS A 12 10.90 11.60 6.53
CA HIS A 12 11.44 12.82 7.13
C HIS A 12 11.00 14.10 6.40
N VAL A 13 10.26 14.00 5.31
CA VAL A 13 9.70 15.16 4.62
C VAL A 13 8.76 15.92 5.56
N ALA A 14 8.96 17.23 5.70
CA ALA A 14 8.26 18.07 6.68
C ALA A 14 6.84 18.47 6.25
N GLU A 15 6.54 18.39 4.96
CA GLU A 15 5.28 18.86 4.35
C GLU A 15 4.62 17.75 3.54
N ASP A 16 3.39 17.98 3.10
CA ASP A 16 2.71 17.12 2.16
C ASP A 16 3.54 16.90 0.90
N LYS A 17 3.61 15.66 0.45
CA LYS A 17 4.35 15.32 -0.76
C LYS A 17 3.58 14.37 -1.64
N LEU A 18 3.23 14.81 -2.82
CA LEU A 18 2.74 13.95 -3.87
C LEU A 18 3.93 13.23 -4.52
N TYR A 19 3.99 11.89 -4.37
CA TYR A 19 5.01 11.08 -5.00
C TYR A 19 4.62 10.68 -6.41
N PHE A 20 3.35 10.33 -6.62
CA PHE A 20 2.88 9.87 -7.92
C PHE A 20 1.39 10.19 -8.13
N GLU A 21 1.04 10.55 -9.37
CA GLU A 21 -0.34 10.70 -9.83
C GLU A 21 -0.47 10.18 -11.27
N ASN A 22 -1.51 9.37 -11.52
CA ASN A 22 -1.97 9.01 -12.85
C ASN A 22 -3.51 9.05 -12.89
N LYS A 23 -4.06 10.14 -13.42
CA LYS A 23 -5.51 10.36 -13.48
C LYS A 23 -6.24 9.37 -14.39
N VAL A 24 -5.58 8.85 -15.43
CA VAL A 24 -6.17 7.89 -16.36
C VAL A 24 -6.46 6.58 -15.65
N ASP A 25 -5.51 6.12 -14.83
CA ASP A 25 -5.63 4.89 -14.07
C ASP A 25 -6.25 5.09 -12.67
N GLY A 26 -6.46 6.35 -12.26
CA GLY A 26 -7.04 6.70 -10.97
C GLY A 26 -6.09 6.52 -9.79
N VAL A 27 -4.79 6.65 -10.00
CA VAL A 27 -3.74 6.38 -9.00
C VAL A 27 -3.23 7.68 -8.42
N ILE A 28 -3.23 7.78 -7.08
CA ILE A 28 -2.57 8.86 -6.35
C ILE A 28 -1.80 8.22 -5.18
N ALA A 29 -0.52 8.53 -5.05
CA ALA A 29 0.30 8.06 -3.93
C ALA A 29 1.13 9.22 -3.36
N GLY A 30 1.16 9.34 -2.03
CA GLY A 30 1.81 10.46 -1.38
C GLY A 30 2.07 10.25 0.10
N LEU A 31 2.64 11.31 0.69
CA LEU A 31 2.74 11.51 2.12
C LEU A 31 1.88 12.71 2.49
N CYS A 32 1.07 12.55 3.50
CA CYS A 32 0.29 13.62 4.11
C CYS A 32 0.86 13.96 5.48
N HIS A 33 1.05 15.25 5.72
CA HIS A 33 1.39 15.81 7.02
C HIS A 33 0.32 16.84 7.39
N THR A 34 -0.49 16.54 8.37
CA THR A 34 -1.64 17.37 8.72
C THR A 34 -1.66 17.70 10.21
N ASP A 35 -1.98 18.96 10.50
CA ASP A 35 -2.19 19.44 11.87
C ASP A 35 -3.45 18.83 12.49
N ALA A 36 -3.65 19.08 13.79
CA ALA A 36 -4.89 18.68 14.46
C ALA A 36 -6.11 19.20 13.70
N CYS A 37 -7.01 18.31 13.35
CA CYS A 37 -8.21 18.64 12.59
C CYS A 37 -9.39 17.74 12.95
N SER A 38 -10.59 18.17 12.58
CA SER A 38 -11.79 17.37 12.58
C SER A 38 -12.51 17.59 11.25
N ALA A 39 -12.69 16.53 10.48
CA ALA A 39 -13.42 16.56 9.22
C ALA A 39 -14.83 16.04 9.41
N GLU A 40 -15.77 16.64 8.67
CA GLU A 40 -17.15 16.19 8.64
C GLU A 40 -17.28 14.74 8.17
N VAL A 41 -18.25 14.04 8.75
CA VAL A 41 -18.63 12.69 8.32
C VAL A 41 -19.32 12.77 6.98
N GLN A 42 -18.71 12.19 5.96
CA GLN A 42 -19.22 12.18 4.59
C GLN A 42 -18.92 10.87 3.87
N LYS A 43 -19.61 10.62 2.77
CA LYS A 43 -19.35 9.44 1.94
C LYS A 43 -18.02 9.60 1.20
N THR A 44 -17.12 8.62 1.35
CA THR A 44 -15.84 8.58 0.63
C THR A 44 -16.05 8.35 -0.86
N SER A 45 -15.25 9.03 -1.71
CA SER A 45 -15.34 8.94 -3.16
C SER A 45 -14.28 8.01 -3.78
N TYR A 46 -13.36 7.49 -2.98
CA TYR A 46 -12.23 6.65 -3.40
C TYR A 46 -11.93 5.57 -2.35
N ASP A 47 -11.23 4.53 -2.78
CA ASP A 47 -10.59 3.59 -1.88
C ASP A 47 -9.22 4.15 -1.45
N GLU A 48 -8.86 4.01 -0.19
CA GLU A 48 -7.61 4.55 0.32
C GLU A 48 -6.90 3.58 1.26
N PHE A 49 -5.65 3.28 0.94
CA PHE A 49 -4.69 2.63 1.82
C PHE A 49 -3.93 3.69 2.61
N VAL A 50 -3.81 3.52 3.93
CA VAL A 50 -3.13 4.45 4.83
C VAL A 50 -2.16 3.70 5.74
N HIS A 51 -0.93 4.22 5.89
CA HIS A 51 0.06 3.76 6.87
C HIS A 51 0.56 4.95 7.70
N ILE A 52 0.29 4.92 9.02
CA ILE A 52 0.64 6.03 9.92
C ILE A 52 2.11 5.94 10.31
N LEU A 53 2.84 7.04 10.12
CA LEU A 53 4.25 7.21 10.47
C LEU A 53 4.42 7.85 11.83
N GLU A 54 3.65 8.92 12.08
CA GLU A 54 3.72 9.72 13.31
C GLU A 54 2.32 10.15 13.74
N GLY A 55 2.12 10.32 15.04
CA GLY A 55 0.86 10.79 15.58
C GLY A 55 -0.23 9.72 15.65
N SER A 56 -1.49 10.15 15.54
CA SER A 56 -2.66 9.28 15.59
C SER A 56 -3.83 9.88 14.81
N LEU A 57 -4.61 9.00 14.21
CA LEU A 57 -5.80 9.33 13.43
C LEU A 57 -6.99 8.51 13.90
N SER A 58 -8.11 9.16 14.15
CA SER A 58 -9.38 8.51 14.42
C SER A 58 -10.28 8.59 13.20
N ILE A 59 -10.86 7.48 12.79
CA ILE A 59 -11.90 7.42 11.78
C ILE A 59 -13.25 7.36 12.52
N VAL A 60 -14.08 8.37 12.31
CA VAL A 60 -15.41 8.52 12.94
C VAL A 60 -16.45 8.01 11.95
N LEU A 61 -17.11 6.91 12.27
CA LEU A 61 -18.17 6.33 11.44
C LEU A 61 -19.50 7.09 11.62
N ASN A 62 -20.43 6.88 10.70
CA ASN A 62 -21.74 7.53 10.69
C ASN A 62 -22.60 7.26 11.94
N ASN A 63 -22.35 6.17 12.66
CA ASN A 63 -23.00 5.82 13.94
C ASN A 63 -22.29 6.45 15.16
N GLY A 64 -21.27 7.28 14.97
CA GLY A 64 -20.47 7.90 16.02
C GLY A 64 -19.36 7.01 16.61
N HIS A 65 -19.24 5.75 16.17
CA HIS A 65 -18.13 4.89 16.58
C HIS A 65 -16.80 5.43 16.05
N LYS A 66 -15.76 5.40 16.89
CA LYS A 66 -14.42 5.86 16.52
C LYS A 66 -13.45 4.69 16.51
N GLU A 67 -12.78 4.51 15.38
CA GLU A 67 -11.64 3.62 15.28
C GLU A 67 -10.35 4.44 15.32
N ASN A 68 -9.48 4.10 16.26
CA ASN A 68 -8.25 4.83 16.49
C ASN A 68 -7.04 4.06 15.90
N PHE A 69 -6.18 4.80 15.21
CA PHE A 69 -4.96 4.31 14.59
C PHE A 69 -3.79 5.19 15.03
N SER A 70 -2.66 4.58 15.35
CA SER A 70 -1.42 5.25 15.77
C SER A 70 -0.25 4.87 14.88
N ALA A 71 0.91 5.49 15.09
CA ALA A 71 2.14 5.20 14.36
C ALA A 71 2.42 3.69 14.24
N GLY A 72 2.82 3.25 13.05
CA GLY A 72 3.05 1.86 12.68
C GLY A 72 1.80 1.09 12.25
N GLN A 73 0.60 1.63 12.44
CA GLN A 73 -0.65 0.96 12.04
C GLN A 73 -1.05 1.29 10.61
N THR A 74 -1.64 0.28 9.95
CA THR A 74 -2.08 0.33 8.55
C THR A 74 -3.55 -0.05 8.45
N PHE A 75 -4.27 0.63 7.56
CA PHE A 75 -5.69 0.36 7.34
C PHE A 75 -6.15 0.78 5.94
N VAL A 76 -7.34 0.33 5.56
CA VAL A 76 -8.03 0.74 4.33
C VAL A 76 -9.34 1.44 4.68
N ILE A 77 -9.61 2.53 4.01
CA ILE A 77 -10.92 3.18 3.99
C ILE A 77 -11.56 2.85 2.63
N PRO A 78 -12.60 1.99 2.60
CA PRO A 78 -13.29 1.65 1.35
C PRO A 78 -14.07 2.81 0.77
N LYS A 79 -14.15 2.88 -0.56
CA LYS A 79 -15.03 3.78 -1.28
C LYS A 79 -16.48 3.57 -0.85
N GLY A 80 -17.18 4.66 -0.60
CA GLY A 80 -18.59 4.66 -0.18
C GLY A 80 -18.82 4.55 1.32
N LEU A 81 -17.78 4.32 2.13
CA LEU A 81 -17.89 4.36 3.59
C LEU A 81 -18.26 5.79 4.03
N ILE A 82 -19.25 5.92 4.93
CA ILE A 82 -19.63 7.21 5.49
C ILE A 82 -18.82 7.41 6.78
N CYS A 83 -17.77 8.23 6.68
CA CYS A 83 -16.88 8.49 7.80
C CYS A 83 -16.24 9.88 7.72
N GLY A 84 -15.69 10.33 8.85
CA GLY A 84 -14.86 11.52 8.97
C GLY A 84 -13.51 11.19 9.58
N ARG A 85 -12.57 12.14 9.54
CA ARG A 85 -11.27 12.02 10.18
C ARG A 85 -11.17 13.01 11.32
N GLU A 86 -10.64 12.56 12.44
CA GLU A 86 -10.39 13.39 13.61
C GLU A 86 -8.99 13.07 14.15
N GLN A 87 -8.22 14.09 14.41
CA GLN A 87 -6.91 13.97 15.02
C GLN A 87 -6.64 15.14 15.95
N SER A 88 -6.07 14.86 17.12
CA SER A 88 -5.77 15.85 18.15
C SER A 88 -4.32 16.34 18.14
N VAL A 89 -3.48 15.68 17.35
CA VAL A 89 -2.04 15.95 17.21
C VAL A 89 -1.63 15.92 15.75
N ASN A 90 -0.51 16.52 15.43
CA ASN A 90 0.07 16.42 14.09
C ASN A 90 0.25 14.95 13.72
N THR A 91 -0.20 14.60 12.54
CA THR A 91 -0.18 13.22 12.07
C THR A 91 0.44 13.16 10.69
N LYS A 92 1.36 12.23 10.51
CA LYS A 92 2.04 11.97 9.25
C LYS A 92 1.74 10.55 8.79
N PHE A 93 1.37 10.36 7.52
CA PHE A 93 1.06 9.06 6.98
C PHE A 93 1.34 8.95 5.48
N TYR A 94 1.74 7.76 5.02
CA TYR A 94 1.69 7.41 3.60
C TYR A 94 0.28 7.01 3.20
N TYR A 95 -0.09 7.34 1.97
CA TYR A 95 -1.36 6.93 1.39
C TYR A 95 -1.22 6.52 -0.06
N MET A 96 -2.13 5.64 -0.51
CA MET A 96 -2.41 5.35 -1.90
C MET A 96 -3.91 5.31 -2.12
N ARG A 97 -4.40 6.15 -3.04
CA ARG A 97 -5.81 6.30 -3.40
C ARG A 97 -6.09 5.73 -4.75
N PHE A 98 -7.26 5.15 -4.87
CA PHE A 98 -7.83 4.71 -6.13
C PHE A 98 -9.10 5.50 -6.43
N GLU A 99 -8.99 6.44 -7.37
CA GLU A 99 -10.06 7.32 -7.82
C GLU A 99 -10.53 6.89 -9.22
N ASP A 100 -11.43 5.92 -9.29
CA ASP A 100 -12.01 5.43 -10.55
C ASP A 100 -13.55 5.53 -10.49
N GLU A 101 -14.14 6.24 -11.45
CA GLU A 101 -15.57 6.41 -11.54
C GLU A 101 -16.32 5.10 -11.83
N THR A 102 -15.63 4.11 -12.42
CA THR A 102 -16.21 2.79 -12.72
C THR A 102 -16.27 1.88 -11.49
N SER A 103 -15.41 2.12 -10.48
CA SER A 103 -15.46 1.42 -9.20
C SER A 103 -16.70 1.86 -8.42
N GLN A 104 -17.52 0.90 -8.01
CA GLN A 104 -18.68 1.15 -7.17
C GLN A 104 -18.39 0.72 -5.73
N PRO A 105 -19.00 1.34 -4.72
CA PRO A 105 -18.93 0.83 -3.36
C PRO A 105 -19.42 -0.61 -3.27
N HIS A 106 -18.86 -1.40 -2.36
CA HIS A 106 -19.47 -2.68 -1.98
C HIS A 106 -20.85 -2.46 -1.35
N ASP A 107 -21.81 -3.34 -1.63
CA ASP A 107 -23.17 -3.24 -1.08
C ASP A 107 -23.20 -3.20 0.45
N ASN A 108 -22.26 -3.93 1.09
CA ASN A 108 -22.11 -4.01 2.54
C ASN A 108 -21.01 -3.09 3.11
N VAL A 109 -20.61 -2.03 2.41
CA VAL A 109 -19.46 -1.18 2.80
C VAL A 109 -19.58 -0.59 4.20
N GLN A 110 -20.80 -0.29 4.67
CA GLN A 110 -21.01 0.25 6.01
C GLN A 110 -20.76 -0.82 7.10
N ASP A 111 -21.03 -2.09 6.81
CA ASP A 111 -20.75 -3.21 7.71
C ASP A 111 -19.27 -3.61 7.68
N LEU A 112 -18.61 -3.46 6.54
CA LEU A 112 -17.15 -3.64 6.42
C LEU A 112 -16.38 -2.65 7.29
N GLY A 113 -16.87 -1.40 7.37
CA GLY A 113 -16.19 -0.35 8.11
C GLY A 113 -14.78 -0.05 7.60
N VAL A 114 -13.90 0.38 8.50
CA VAL A 114 -12.46 0.56 8.24
C VAL A 114 -11.77 -0.79 8.38
N ILE A 115 -10.95 -1.17 7.41
CA ILE A 115 -10.28 -2.47 7.40
C ILE A 115 -8.87 -2.32 7.98
N ARG A 116 -8.68 -2.77 9.21
CA ARG A 116 -7.39 -2.76 9.89
C ARG A 116 -6.51 -3.92 9.41
N LEU A 117 -5.25 -3.65 9.09
CA LEU A 117 -4.26 -4.67 8.77
C LEU A 117 -3.51 -5.08 10.04
N ASN A 118 -3.32 -6.39 10.23
CA ASN A 118 -2.59 -6.93 11.37
C ASN A 118 -1.45 -7.85 10.89
N PRO A 119 -0.17 -7.56 11.24
CA PRO A 119 0.96 -8.37 10.79
C PRO A 119 0.99 -9.79 11.38
N SER A 120 0.13 -10.08 12.36
CA SER A 120 -0.04 -11.41 12.97
C SER A 120 -1.17 -12.23 12.35
N ASP A 121 -1.85 -11.70 11.33
CA ASP A 121 -2.92 -12.45 10.67
C ASP A 121 -2.38 -13.68 9.95
N THR A 122 -3.20 -14.72 9.91
CA THR A 122 -2.83 -16.00 9.28
C THR A 122 -2.63 -15.83 7.80
N ILE A 123 -1.45 -16.19 7.33
CA ILE A 123 -1.09 -16.23 5.91
C ILE A 123 -1.26 -17.64 5.34
N THR A 124 -1.60 -17.71 4.06
CA THR A 124 -1.75 -18.98 3.34
C THR A 124 -0.71 -19.07 2.23
N GLU A 125 -0.06 -20.23 2.08
CA GLU A 125 0.83 -20.49 0.96
C GLU A 125 0.06 -20.36 -0.37
N ILE A 126 0.65 -19.64 -1.33
CA ILE A 126 0.06 -19.42 -2.64
C ILE A 126 0.93 -20.02 -3.74
N THR A 127 0.29 -20.51 -4.79
CA THR A 127 1.00 -20.96 -5.99
C THR A 127 1.56 -19.76 -6.74
N ILE A 128 2.83 -19.87 -7.16
CA ILE A 128 3.48 -18.90 -8.04
C ILE A 128 3.16 -19.29 -9.49
N PRO A 129 2.41 -18.46 -10.24
CA PRO A 129 1.96 -18.84 -11.58
C PRO A 129 3.09 -19.01 -12.60
N ASP A 130 4.15 -18.18 -12.47
CA ASP A 130 5.33 -18.21 -13.34
C ASP A 130 6.60 -18.25 -12.49
N THR A 131 7.28 -19.38 -12.54
CA THR A 131 8.53 -19.61 -11.81
C THR A 131 9.77 -19.35 -12.67
N SER A 132 9.62 -19.10 -13.96
CA SER A 132 10.75 -18.91 -14.89
C SER A 132 11.61 -17.69 -14.59
N GLN A 133 11.05 -16.72 -13.85
CA GLN A 133 11.74 -15.49 -13.49
C GLN A 133 12.66 -15.63 -12.26
N PHE A 134 12.62 -16.77 -11.54
CA PHE A 134 13.44 -16.96 -10.35
C PHE A 134 14.81 -17.57 -10.71
N GLN A 135 15.84 -17.05 -10.05
CA GLN A 135 17.19 -17.62 -10.10
C GLN A 135 17.38 -18.57 -8.91
N GLY A 136 17.84 -19.78 -9.18
CA GLY A 136 18.10 -20.78 -8.12
C GLY A 136 16.85 -21.47 -7.58
N LEU A 137 16.68 -21.51 -6.26
CA LEU A 137 15.53 -22.17 -5.65
C LEU A 137 14.28 -21.33 -5.80
N ILE A 138 13.16 -21.98 -6.14
CA ILE A 138 11.85 -21.33 -6.18
C ILE A 138 11.38 -21.12 -4.75
N PRO A 139 11.11 -19.86 -4.32
CA PRO A 139 10.68 -19.58 -2.97
C PRO A 139 9.22 -20.00 -2.74
N LYS A 140 8.85 -20.19 -1.49
CA LYS A 140 7.43 -20.24 -1.11
C LYS A 140 6.94 -18.80 -0.89
N HIS A 141 5.77 -18.53 -1.44
CA HIS A 141 5.07 -17.28 -1.22
C HIS A 141 3.82 -17.52 -0.37
N TYR A 142 3.51 -16.54 0.47
CA TYR A 142 2.33 -16.57 1.34
C TYR A 142 1.58 -15.26 1.21
N LYS A 143 0.26 -15.29 1.44
CA LYS A 143 -0.62 -14.14 1.30
C LYS A 143 -1.73 -14.15 2.33
N HIS A 144 -2.09 -12.94 2.80
CA HIS A 144 -3.37 -12.64 3.44
C HIS A 144 -4.00 -11.44 2.72
N SER A 145 -5.21 -11.63 2.16
CA SER A 145 -5.92 -10.56 1.46
C SER A 145 -6.82 -9.82 2.43
N TYR A 146 -6.72 -8.51 2.50
CA TYR A 146 -7.54 -7.65 3.36
C TYR A 146 -8.71 -7.04 2.61
N TYR A 147 -8.45 -6.50 1.41
CA TYR A 147 -9.47 -5.79 0.65
C TYR A 147 -9.23 -5.89 -0.85
N THR A 148 -10.32 -5.91 -1.60
CA THR A 148 -10.32 -5.75 -3.06
C THR A 148 -11.56 -4.94 -3.42
N ASP A 149 -11.42 -3.90 -4.25
CA ASP A 149 -12.55 -3.11 -4.73
C ASP A 149 -13.44 -3.92 -5.69
N THR A 150 -14.59 -3.40 -6.03
CA THR A 150 -15.58 -4.10 -6.89
C THR A 150 -15.11 -4.32 -8.32
N THR A 151 -14.08 -3.61 -8.78
CA THR A 151 -13.49 -3.82 -10.12
C THR A 151 -12.34 -4.83 -10.11
N GLY A 152 -11.83 -5.20 -8.92
CA GLY A 152 -10.63 -6.03 -8.76
C GLY A 152 -9.33 -5.30 -9.08
N ARG A 153 -9.36 -3.98 -9.28
CA ARG A 153 -8.18 -3.20 -9.65
C ARG A 153 -7.41 -2.66 -8.45
N PHE A 154 -8.10 -2.30 -7.37
CA PHE A 154 -7.49 -1.91 -6.10
C PHE A 154 -7.48 -3.09 -5.15
N LEU A 155 -6.30 -3.51 -4.72
CA LEU A 155 -6.14 -4.65 -3.82
C LEU A 155 -5.12 -4.35 -2.73
N VAL A 156 -5.47 -4.71 -1.49
CA VAL A 156 -4.58 -4.61 -0.33
C VAL A 156 -4.40 -5.96 0.32
N ALA A 157 -3.13 -6.34 0.56
CA ALA A 157 -2.80 -7.60 1.19
C ALA A 157 -1.47 -7.54 1.96
N MET A 158 -1.22 -8.55 2.78
CA MET A 158 0.10 -8.91 3.29
C MET A 158 0.68 -10.02 2.41
N TRP A 159 1.96 -9.91 2.08
CA TRP A 159 2.69 -10.91 1.32
C TRP A 159 4.02 -11.19 1.98
N ASN A 160 4.35 -12.48 2.04
CA ASN A 160 5.59 -12.96 2.60
C ASN A 160 6.25 -13.93 1.62
N SER A 161 7.58 -14.04 1.70
CA SER A 161 8.37 -14.91 0.84
C SER A 161 9.58 -15.45 1.58
N ASP A 162 9.94 -16.70 1.28
CA ASP A 162 11.29 -17.21 1.52
C ASP A 162 12.30 -16.39 0.71
N PRO A 163 13.63 -16.49 1.00
CA PRO A 163 14.66 -15.82 0.20
C PRO A 163 14.53 -16.12 -1.28
N PHE A 164 14.75 -15.11 -2.12
CA PHE A 164 14.60 -15.23 -3.56
C PHE A 164 15.45 -14.23 -4.33
N GLU A 165 15.72 -14.55 -5.59
CA GLU A 165 16.24 -13.64 -6.58
C GLU A 165 15.44 -13.80 -7.87
N ARG A 166 15.00 -12.68 -8.45
CA ARG A 166 14.23 -12.64 -9.70
C ARG A 166 14.98 -11.85 -10.76
N GLU A 167 14.80 -12.25 -12.00
CA GLU A 167 15.26 -11.47 -13.16
C GLU A 167 14.56 -10.11 -13.24
N VAL A 168 15.18 -9.19 -13.98
CA VAL A 168 14.53 -7.90 -14.29
C VAL A 168 13.26 -8.15 -15.08
N ALA A 169 12.16 -7.65 -14.57
CA ALA A 169 10.87 -7.70 -15.23
C ALA A 169 10.09 -6.40 -15.02
N PRO A 170 9.32 -5.95 -16.01
CA PRO A 170 8.47 -4.79 -15.85
C PRO A 170 7.34 -5.08 -14.85
N PHE A 171 7.07 -4.15 -13.95
CA PHE A 171 5.90 -4.23 -13.08
C PHE A 171 4.62 -4.08 -13.91
N ASN A 172 3.69 -4.99 -13.72
CA ASN A 172 2.41 -4.97 -14.42
C ASN A 172 1.32 -4.17 -13.69
N ARG A 173 1.70 -3.42 -12.64
CA ARG A 173 0.81 -2.67 -11.74
C ARG A 173 1.53 -1.50 -11.08
N TYR A 174 0.77 -0.61 -10.45
CA TYR A 174 1.27 0.32 -9.45
C TYR A 174 1.28 -0.37 -8.09
N GLU A 175 2.34 -0.20 -7.30
CA GLU A 175 2.44 -0.87 -6.00
C GLU A 175 3.08 0.05 -4.96
N LEU A 176 2.36 0.31 -3.86
CA LEU A 176 2.90 0.89 -2.64
C LEU A 176 3.18 -0.24 -1.66
N MET A 177 4.39 -0.29 -1.12
CA MET A 177 4.86 -1.32 -0.20
C MET A 177 5.29 -0.71 1.13
N ILE A 178 4.93 -1.37 2.23
CA ILE A 178 5.44 -1.12 3.57
C ILE A 178 6.13 -2.39 4.03
N PHE A 179 7.45 -2.36 4.18
CA PHE A 179 8.21 -3.53 4.60
C PHE A 179 8.05 -3.77 6.10
N LEU A 180 7.70 -4.99 6.49
CA LEU A 180 7.42 -5.36 7.88
C LEU A 180 8.58 -6.12 8.50
N LYS A 181 9.27 -6.96 7.69
CA LYS A 181 10.36 -7.80 8.13
C LYS A 181 11.28 -8.11 6.96
N GLY A 182 12.58 -8.26 7.25
CA GLY A 182 13.59 -8.58 6.27
C GLY A 182 14.02 -7.36 5.46
N SER A 183 14.81 -7.65 4.43
CA SER A 183 15.35 -6.65 3.51
C SER A 183 15.22 -7.12 2.06
N VAL A 184 15.18 -6.18 1.13
CA VAL A 184 15.13 -6.45 -0.30
C VAL A 184 15.94 -5.43 -1.06
N THR A 185 16.75 -5.90 -2.01
CA THR A 185 17.42 -5.07 -3.00
C THR A 185 16.58 -5.03 -4.27
N LEU A 186 16.26 -3.83 -4.73
CA LEU A 186 15.60 -3.58 -6.01
C LEU A 186 16.61 -2.93 -6.96
N SER A 187 16.86 -3.57 -8.09
CA SER A 187 17.83 -3.08 -9.09
C SER A 187 17.12 -2.84 -10.41
N ASP A 188 17.38 -1.71 -11.04
CA ASP A 188 16.86 -1.41 -12.38
C ASP A 188 17.67 -2.10 -13.49
N ASN A 189 17.29 -1.89 -14.75
CA ASN A 189 17.98 -2.42 -15.92
C ASN A 189 19.33 -1.73 -16.21
N HIS A 190 19.72 -0.71 -15.44
CA HIS A 190 21.03 -0.05 -15.48
C HIS A 190 21.92 -0.45 -14.31
N ASN A 191 21.51 -1.47 -13.51
CA ASN A 191 22.18 -1.93 -12.30
C ASN A 191 22.26 -0.84 -11.20
N ILE A 192 21.37 0.15 -11.21
CA ILE A 192 21.18 1.04 -10.08
C ILE A 192 20.33 0.30 -9.06
N SER A 193 20.89 0.09 -7.87
CA SER A 193 20.26 -0.69 -6.82
C SER A 193 19.87 0.19 -5.65
N GLU A 194 18.74 -0.16 -5.03
CA GLU A 194 18.26 0.45 -3.80
C GLU A 194 17.82 -0.63 -2.82
N ASP A 195 18.33 -0.56 -1.58
CA ASP A 195 18.00 -1.51 -0.52
C ASP A 195 16.87 -0.95 0.33
N PHE A 196 15.90 -1.80 0.65
CA PHE A 196 14.80 -1.49 1.54
C PHE A 196 14.78 -2.46 2.71
N ASN A 197 14.68 -1.93 3.92
CA ASN A 197 14.66 -2.67 5.17
C ASN A 197 13.26 -2.62 5.81
N ALA A 198 13.06 -3.40 6.86
CA ALA A 198 11.86 -3.31 7.68
C ALA A 198 11.59 -1.86 8.11
N HIS A 199 10.31 -1.47 8.10
CA HIS A 199 9.78 -0.13 8.40
C HIS A 199 10.02 0.94 7.31
N GLU A 200 10.66 0.59 6.21
CA GLU A 200 10.76 1.48 5.06
C GLU A 200 9.59 1.25 4.09
N ALA A 201 9.40 2.22 3.19
CA ALA A 201 8.34 2.19 2.20
C ALA A 201 8.85 2.49 0.80
N ALA A 202 8.26 1.82 -0.19
CA ALA A 202 8.57 2.04 -1.60
C ALA A 202 7.31 2.14 -2.44
N PHE A 203 7.34 2.98 -3.46
CA PHE A 203 6.33 3.00 -4.52
C PHE A 203 6.97 2.60 -5.84
N VAL A 204 6.37 1.63 -6.53
CA VAL A 204 6.81 1.16 -7.84
C VAL A 204 5.73 1.48 -8.88
N PRO A 205 6.03 2.32 -9.87
CA PRO A 205 5.08 2.64 -10.93
C PRO A 205 4.92 1.49 -11.93
N TYR A 206 3.78 1.48 -12.61
CA TYR A 206 3.51 0.55 -13.72
C TYR A 206 4.60 0.62 -14.80
N LYS A 207 5.01 -0.55 -15.31
CA LYS A 207 6.10 -0.75 -16.28
C LYS A 207 7.52 -0.44 -15.80
N ALA A 208 7.72 -0.11 -14.54
CA ALA A 208 9.07 0.03 -14.01
C ALA A 208 9.81 -1.31 -14.06
N PRO A 209 10.97 -1.40 -14.71
CA PRO A 209 11.72 -2.65 -14.80
C PRO A 209 12.62 -2.82 -13.58
N TYR A 210 12.34 -3.85 -12.75
CA TYR A 210 13.16 -4.15 -11.58
C TYR A 210 13.43 -5.62 -11.40
N LYS A 211 14.67 -5.90 -11.02
CA LYS A 211 15.12 -7.15 -10.41
C LYS A 211 14.87 -7.06 -8.92
N TRP A 212 14.46 -8.17 -8.31
CA TRP A 212 14.23 -8.30 -6.88
C TRP A 212 15.15 -9.35 -6.29
N LYS A 213 15.83 -8.99 -5.19
CA LYS A 213 16.64 -9.94 -4.43
C LYS A 213 16.41 -9.75 -2.94
N SER A 214 16.08 -10.83 -2.24
CA SER A 214 16.05 -10.89 -0.78
C SER A 214 16.83 -12.13 -0.32
N GLU A 215 17.77 -11.95 0.58
CA GLU A 215 18.59 -13.04 1.13
C GLU A 215 17.99 -13.65 2.40
N GLU A 216 16.89 -13.08 2.87
CA GLU A 216 16.19 -13.50 4.08
C GLU A 216 14.67 -13.54 3.85
N TYR A 217 13.93 -14.04 4.85
CA TYR A 217 12.48 -14.03 4.81
C TYR A 217 11.94 -12.60 4.79
N LEU A 218 11.19 -12.27 3.75
CA LEU A 218 10.63 -10.94 3.51
C LEU A 218 9.15 -10.93 3.82
N SER A 219 8.69 -9.89 4.53
CA SER A 219 7.28 -9.62 4.79
C SER A 219 6.95 -8.17 4.51
N LYS A 220 5.82 -7.91 3.83
CA LYS A 220 5.34 -6.56 3.53
C LYS A 220 3.82 -6.48 3.50
N TYR A 221 3.28 -5.32 3.85
CA TYR A 221 1.99 -4.90 3.32
C TYR A 221 2.19 -4.33 1.92
N TYR A 222 1.20 -4.52 1.08
CA TYR A 222 1.17 -3.88 -0.22
C TYR A 222 -0.24 -3.46 -0.63
N CYS A 223 -0.28 -2.33 -1.30
CA CYS A 223 -1.46 -1.84 -2.00
C CYS A 223 -1.12 -1.78 -3.48
N ILE A 224 -1.91 -2.43 -4.31
CA ILE A 224 -1.74 -2.39 -5.76
C ILE A 224 -2.94 -1.76 -6.45
N ILE A 225 -2.66 -1.09 -7.57
CA ILE A 225 -3.68 -0.66 -8.53
C ILE A 225 -3.30 -1.20 -9.90
N MET A 226 -4.23 -1.94 -10.52
CA MET A 226 -4.07 -2.42 -11.90
C MET A 226 -4.39 -1.30 -12.88
N PRO A 227 -3.57 -1.07 -13.91
CA PRO A 227 -3.87 -0.09 -14.95
C PRO A 227 -5.12 -0.48 -15.76
N LYS A 228 -5.69 0.48 -16.47
CA LYS A 228 -6.79 0.25 -17.44
C LYS A 228 -6.31 -0.48 -18.68
#